data_c7704c938e6b947ec703e809fa244e67
#
_entry.id   c7704c938e6b947ec703e809fa244e67
#
_cell.length_a   1.000
_cell.length_b   1.000
_cell.length_c   1.000
_cell.angle_alpha   90.00
_cell.angle_beta   90.00
_cell.angle_gamma   90.00
#
_symmetry.space_group_name_H-M   'P 1'
#
loop_
_entity.id
_entity.type
_entity.pdbx_description
1 polymer ?
#
loop_
_entity_poly.entity_id
_entity_poly.type
_entity_poly.pdbx_seq_one_letter_code
_entity_poly.pdbx_strand_id
1 'polypeptide(L)'
;HEAGRATAALKKSGACDAIEVFDRAALHEAEKDEKMVNLVPGLTGCDKPCAGLLVECRGASQQILDERIAKAISTLNESGVPVTGADGPCPEPSSLARFPFRHKPEEAQVFWDMRKGLIPKVGAQRTRGTSMLIEDVACEVDKLADMSVDLIDMFERHGYGDASVFGHAMEGNMHLVFSQGFRNASDIDQFAKMMQEMCEIVAVKYNFVNLCSTFCF
;
A
#
# COMPACT_ATOMS: atom_id res chain seq x y z
N HIS A 1 -5.93 -9.07 -2.82
CA HIS A 1 -6.87 -9.02 -3.95
C HIS A 1 -8.00 -8.00 -3.76
N GLU A 2 -8.64 -7.93 -2.58
CA GLU A 2 -9.77 -7.00 -2.34
C GLU A 2 -9.37 -5.55 -2.48
N ALA A 3 -8.26 -5.13 -1.87
CA ALA A 3 -7.74 -3.77 -1.98
C ALA A 3 -7.47 -3.35 -3.44
N GLY A 4 -6.87 -4.22 -4.24
CA GLY A 4 -6.62 -3.92 -5.66
C GLY A 4 -7.91 -3.78 -6.49
N ARG A 5 -8.89 -4.67 -6.28
CA ARG A 5 -10.21 -4.53 -6.93
C ARG A 5 -10.93 -3.25 -6.52
N ALA A 6 -10.90 -2.91 -5.23
CA ALA A 6 -11.46 -1.66 -4.73
C ALA A 6 -10.76 -0.44 -5.35
N THR A 7 -9.44 -0.48 -5.49
CA THR A 7 -8.66 0.58 -6.17
C THR A 7 -9.09 0.76 -7.61
N ALA A 8 -9.21 -0.32 -8.38
CA ALA A 8 -9.64 -0.27 -9.77
C ALA A 8 -11.06 0.33 -9.92
N ALA A 9 -11.99 -0.09 -9.05
CA ALA A 9 -13.34 0.43 -9.04
C ALA A 9 -13.38 1.93 -8.67
N LEU A 10 -12.66 2.34 -7.63
CA LEU A 10 -12.56 3.73 -7.21
C LEU A 10 -11.95 4.62 -8.30
N LYS A 11 -10.87 4.20 -8.93
CA LYS A 11 -10.27 4.93 -10.07
C LYS A 11 -11.28 5.11 -11.19
N LYS A 12 -11.96 4.05 -11.59
CA LYS A 12 -12.99 4.08 -12.65
C LYS A 12 -14.17 4.98 -12.29
N SER A 13 -14.51 5.08 -11.02
CA SER A 13 -15.57 5.96 -10.56
C SER A 13 -15.24 7.45 -10.72
N GLY A 14 -13.96 7.83 -10.71
CA GLY A 14 -13.51 9.23 -10.70
C GLY A 14 -13.83 9.99 -9.40
N ALA A 15 -14.16 9.28 -8.32
CA ALA A 15 -14.52 9.90 -7.04
C ALA A 15 -13.33 10.38 -6.23
N CYS A 16 -12.14 9.79 -6.46
CA CYS A 16 -10.94 10.00 -5.66
C CYS A 16 -9.88 10.77 -6.40
N ASP A 17 -9.00 11.43 -5.66
CA ASP A 17 -7.85 12.17 -6.18
C ASP A 17 -6.52 11.45 -5.88
N ALA A 18 -6.50 10.60 -4.84
CA ALA A 18 -5.38 9.72 -4.55
C ALA A 18 -5.86 8.44 -3.87
N ILE A 19 -5.16 7.34 -4.14
CA ILE A 19 -5.36 6.06 -3.47
C ILE A 19 -3.98 5.48 -3.22
N GLU A 20 -3.63 5.32 -1.94
CA GLU A 20 -2.41 4.65 -1.49
C GLU A 20 -2.76 3.27 -0.95
N VAL A 21 -1.94 2.28 -1.24
CA VAL A 21 -2.07 0.93 -0.68
C VAL A 21 -0.92 0.64 0.27
N PHE A 22 -1.21 -0.08 1.34
CA PHE A 22 -0.28 -0.51 2.37
C PHE A 22 -0.43 -2.01 2.58
N ASP A 23 0.67 -2.73 2.59
CA ASP A 23 0.69 -4.12 3.02
C ASP A 23 0.68 -4.24 4.56
N ARG A 24 0.70 -5.47 5.07
CA ARG A 24 0.70 -5.73 6.51
C ARG A 24 1.95 -5.17 7.20
N ALA A 25 3.11 -5.19 6.55
CA ALA A 25 4.35 -4.66 7.12
C ALA A 25 4.28 -3.14 7.30
N ALA A 26 3.79 -2.43 6.29
CA ALA A 26 3.56 -0.98 6.36
C ALA A 26 2.49 -0.62 7.42
N LEU A 27 1.41 -1.38 7.52
CA LEU A 27 0.37 -1.19 8.54
C LEU A 27 0.91 -1.42 9.96
N HIS A 28 1.79 -2.39 10.14
CA HIS A 28 2.45 -2.63 11.42
C HIS A 28 3.28 -1.44 11.91
N GLU A 29 3.88 -0.69 10.99
CA GLU A 29 4.54 0.57 11.34
C GLU A 29 3.56 1.68 11.73
N ALA A 30 2.41 1.73 11.09
CA ALA A 30 1.36 2.66 11.45
C ALA A 30 0.77 2.38 12.86
N GLU A 31 0.70 1.12 13.26
CA GLU A 31 0.25 0.68 14.61
C GLU A 31 1.13 1.20 15.76
N LYS A 32 2.37 1.61 15.47
CA LYS A 32 3.31 2.15 16.47
C LYS A 32 3.11 3.66 16.69
N ASP A 33 2.31 4.31 15.87
CA ASP A 33 2.03 5.74 15.95
C ASP A 33 0.75 5.99 16.75
N GLU A 34 0.86 6.58 17.94
CA GLU A 34 -0.28 6.85 18.83
C GLU A 34 -1.36 7.70 18.16
N LYS A 35 -1.00 8.64 17.28
CA LYS A 35 -1.97 9.47 16.56
C LYS A 35 -2.78 8.63 15.59
N MET A 36 -2.12 7.70 14.89
CA MET A 36 -2.78 6.74 14.00
C MET A 36 -3.72 5.82 14.76
N VAL A 37 -3.28 5.23 15.87
CA VAL A 37 -4.10 4.33 16.70
C VAL A 37 -5.33 5.05 17.25
N ASN A 38 -5.20 6.32 17.64
CA ASN A 38 -6.32 7.12 18.12
C ASN A 38 -7.35 7.46 17.03
N LEU A 39 -6.89 7.68 15.79
CA LEU A 39 -7.78 7.94 14.63
C LEU A 39 -8.42 6.67 14.10
N VAL A 40 -7.70 5.55 14.21
CA VAL A 40 -8.07 4.24 13.63
C VAL A 40 -7.93 3.14 14.70
N PRO A 41 -8.82 3.11 15.72
CA PRO A 41 -8.69 2.20 16.86
C PRO A 41 -8.65 0.71 16.50
N GLY A 42 -9.20 0.32 15.35
CA GLY A 42 -9.17 -1.06 14.86
C GLY A 42 -7.94 -1.39 14.01
N LEU A 43 -6.95 -0.50 13.90
CA LEU A 43 -5.72 -0.77 13.17
C LEU A 43 -4.88 -1.85 13.86
N THR A 44 -4.89 -1.87 15.19
CA THR A 44 -4.16 -2.84 16.01
C THR A 44 -4.89 -4.18 16.07
N GLY A 45 -4.15 -5.28 16.06
CA GLY A 45 -4.69 -6.64 16.28
C GLY A 45 -5.12 -7.38 15.02
N CYS A 46 -4.75 -6.91 13.84
CA CYS A 46 -4.92 -7.68 12.61
C CYS A 46 -3.71 -8.61 12.40
N ASP A 47 -3.76 -9.83 12.96
CA ASP A 47 -2.70 -10.84 12.82
C ASP A 47 -2.77 -11.60 11.47
N LYS A 48 -3.77 -11.33 10.66
CA LYS A 48 -3.97 -11.97 9.35
C LYS A 48 -3.30 -11.16 8.25
N PRO A 49 -2.94 -11.79 7.13
CA PRO A 49 -2.56 -11.05 5.92
C PRO A 49 -3.66 -10.06 5.56
N CYS A 50 -3.35 -8.78 5.59
CA CYS A 50 -4.29 -7.71 5.29
C CYS A 50 -3.59 -6.59 4.53
N ALA A 51 -4.36 -5.76 3.84
CA ALA A 51 -3.90 -4.55 3.20
C ALA A 51 -4.83 -3.40 3.59
N GLY A 52 -4.28 -2.19 3.67
CA GLY A 52 -5.02 -0.96 3.89
C GLY A 52 -5.04 -0.08 2.65
N LEU A 53 -6.09 0.70 2.49
CA LEU A 53 -6.16 1.78 1.50
C LEU A 53 -6.32 3.11 2.22
N LEU A 54 -5.52 4.09 1.83
CA LEU A 54 -5.75 5.50 2.14
C LEU A 54 -6.33 6.15 0.89
N VAL A 55 -7.57 6.60 1.00
CA VAL A 55 -8.35 7.18 -0.10
C VAL A 55 -8.56 8.66 0.17
N GLU A 56 -8.16 9.53 -0.76
CA GLU A 56 -8.37 10.96 -0.66
C GLU A 56 -9.38 11.42 -1.71
N CYS A 57 -10.36 12.21 -1.26
CA CYS A 57 -11.28 12.94 -2.11
C CYS A 57 -11.10 14.44 -1.86
N ARG A 58 -11.12 15.25 -2.91
CA ARG A 58 -11.05 16.72 -2.84
C ARG A 58 -12.26 17.32 -3.55
N GLY A 59 -12.65 18.52 -3.13
CA GLY A 59 -13.76 19.25 -3.74
C GLY A 59 -13.53 20.75 -3.69
N ALA A 60 -13.93 21.46 -4.73
CA ALA A 60 -13.87 22.93 -4.76
C ALA A 60 -14.89 23.58 -3.82
N SER A 61 -15.89 22.83 -3.36
CA SER A 61 -16.85 23.22 -2.33
C SER A 61 -17.20 22.03 -1.45
N GLN A 62 -17.78 22.29 -0.28
CA GLN A 62 -18.22 21.22 0.62
C GLN A 62 -19.23 20.28 -0.08
N GLN A 63 -20.16 20.83 -0.84
CA GLN A 63 -21.15 20.03 -1.57
C GLN A 63 -20.48 19.06 -2.54
N ILE A 64 -19.50 19.51 -3.35
CA ILE A 64 -18.78 18.66 -4.29
C ILE A 64 -17.98 17.59 -3.54
N LEU A 65 -17.36 17.94 -2.42
CA LEU A 65 -16.63 16.99 -1.59
C LEU A 65 -17.56 15.89 -1.07
N ASP A 66 -18.72 16.27 -0.52
CA ASP A 66 -19.70 15.33 0.02
C ASP A 66 -20.26 14.39 -1.05
N GLU A 67 -20.54 14.91 -2.25
CA GLU A 67 -20.96 14.10 -3.41
C GLU A 67 -19.88 13.09 -3.82
N ARG A 68 -18.60 13.49 -3.84
CA ARG A 68 -17.48 12.61 -4.18
C ARG A 68 -17.26 11.55 -3.12
N ILE A 69 -17.32 11.91 -1.83
CA ILE A 69 -17.22 10.96 -0.72
C ILE A 69 -18.36 9.94 -0.78
N ALA A 70 -19.60 10.40 -0.99
CA ALA A 70 -20.75 9.51 -1.12
C ALA A 70 -20.58 8.53 -2.29
N LYS A 71 -20.05 9.01 -3.43
CA LYS A 71 -19.74 8.17 -4.59
C LYS A 71 -18.63 7.16 -4.29
N ALA A 72 -17.57 7.56 -3.58
CA ALA A 72 -16.50 6.66 -3.18
C ALA A 72 -17.03 5.55 -2.25
N ILE A 73 -17.85 5.90 -1.27
CA ILE A 73 -18.49 4.96 -0.33
C ILE A 73 -19.39 3.97 -1.09
N SER A 74 -20.24 4.43 -2.00
CA SER A 74 -21.08 3.55 -2.83
C SER A 74 -20.23 2.58 -3.64
N THR A 75 -19.19 3.09 -4.30
CA THR A 75 -18.28 2.27 -5.10
C THR A 75 -17.57 1.19 -4.27
N LEU A 76 -17.12 1.52 -3.05
CA LEU A 76 -16.50 0.55 -2.14
C LEU A 76 -17.51 -0.52 -1.70
N ASN A 77 -18.71 -0.12 -1.34
CA ASN A 77 -19.78 -1.05 -0.95
C ASN A 77 -20.14 -2.01 -2.08
N GLU A 78 -20.29 -1.50 -3.31
CA GLU A 78 -20.54 -2.30 -4.51
C GLU A 78 -19.39 -3.25 -4.85
N SER A 79 -18.16 -2.87 -4.51
CA SER A 79 -16.96 -3.69 -4.70
C SER A 79 -16.75 -4.74 -3.60
N GLY A 80 -17.66 -4.85 -2.64
CA GLY A 80 -17.57 -5.78 -1.52
C GLY A 80 -16.61 -5.31 -0.41
N VAL A 81 -16.24 -4.02 -0.41
CA VAL A 81 -15.43 -3.36 0.66
C VAL A 81 -16.32 -2.28 1.31
N PRO A 82 -17.32 -2.66 2.08
CA PRO A 82 -18.29 -1.71 2.63
C PRO A 82 -17.66 -0.76 3.66
N VAL A 83 -18.08 0.49 3.64
CA VAL A 83 -17.60 1.58 4.50
C VAL A 83 -18.76 2.11 5.35
N THR A 84 -18.53 2.44 6.61
CA THR A 84 -19.57 2.86 7.56
C THR A 84 -20.09 4.28 7.33
N GLY A 85 -19.51 5.05 6.44
CA GLY A 85 -19.89 6.44 6.18
C GLY A 85 -18.80 7.44 6.60
N ALA A 86 -19.07 8.73 6.39
CA ALA A 86 -18.16 9.79 6.81
C ALA A 86 -18.36 10.07 8.32
N ASP A 87 -17.25 10.30 9.02
CA ASP A 87 -17.20 10.62 10.46
C ASP A 87 -18.03 9.69 11.38
N GLY A 88 -18.37 8.50 10.88
CA GLY A 88 -19.04 7.47 11.68
C GLY A 88 -18.10 6.83 12.71
N PRO A 89 -18.66 6.00 13.63
CA PRO A 89 -17.83 5.26 14.56
C PRO A 89 -16.93 4.28 13.82
N CYS A 90 -15.71 4.10 14.31
CA CYS A 90 -14.84 3.04 13.82
C CYS A 90 -15.46 1.68 14.12
N PRO A 91 -15.37 0.72 13.18
CA PRO A 91 -15.86 -0.63 13.43
C PRO A 91 -15.02 -1.33 14.53
N GLU A 92 -15.61 -2.37 15.13
CA GLU A 92 -14.91 -3.19 16.09
C GLU A 92 -13.63 -3.81 15.48
N PRO A 93 -12.56 -3.96 16.26
CA PRO A 93 -11.26 -4.46 15.75
C PRO A 93 -11.32 -5.82 15.06
N SER A 94 -12.32 -6.65 15.39
CA SER A 94 -12.51 -7.97 14.79
C SER A 94 -13.20 -7.95 13.43
N SER A 95 -13.80 -6.83 13.04
CA SER A 95 -14.37 -6.66 11.71
C SER A 95 -13.30 -6.31 10.70
N LEU A 96 -13.49 -6.68 9.43
CA LEU A 96 -12.71 -6.12 8.33
C LEU A 96 -12.88 -4.60 8.42
N ALA A 97 -11.85 -3.94 8.92
CA ALA A 97 -11.95 -2.57 9.40
C ALA A 97 -12.23 -1.60 8.25
N ARG A 98 -13.35 -0.94 8.32
CA ARG A 98 -13.87 -0.01 7.32
C ARG A 98 -14.01 1.33 7.98
N PHE A 99 -12.95 2.11 7.88
CA PHE A 99 -12.87 3.38 8.57
C PHE A 99 -13.61 4.45 7.79
N PRO A 100 -14.36 5.32 8.48
CA PRO A 100 -15.05 6.42 7.84
C PRO A 100 -14.09 7.45 7.27
N PHE A 101 -14.52 8.18 6.26
CA PHE A 101 -13.80 9.37 5.81
C PHE A 101 -13.73 10.44 6.92
N ARG A 102 -12.60 11.14 7.00
CA ARG A 102 -12.36 12.22 7.95
C ARG A 102 -12.33 13.55 7.22
N HIS A 103 -13.07 14.53 7.73
CA HIS A 103 -13.19 15.85 7.11
C HIS A 103 -12.20 16.89 7.69
N LYS A 104 -11.64 16.63 8.87
CA LYS A 104 -10.76 17.60 9.53
C LYS A 104 -9.37 17.55 8.91
N PRO A 105 -8.83 18.70 8.45
CA PRO A 105 -7.50 18.77 7.84
C PRO A 105 -6.38 18.22 8.72
N GLU A 106 -6.47 18.44 10.04
CA GLU A 106 -5.49 17.92 11.00
C GLU A 106 -5.49 16.39 11.10
N GLU A 107 -6.65 15.74 10.94
CA GLU A 107 -6.74 14.28 10.89
C GLU A 107 -6.21 13.75 9.57
N ALA A 108 -6.55 14.39 8.45
CA ALA A 108 -6.01 14.04 7.13
C ALA A 108 -4.48 14.16 7.11
N GLN A 109 -3.92 15.18 7.75
CA GLN A 109 -2.47 15.37 7.83
C GLN A 109 -1.77 14.19 8.54
N VAL A 110 -2.37 13.62 9.60
CA VAL A 110 -1.80 12.46 10.31
C VAL A 110 -1.64 11.27 9.37
N PHE A 111 -2.63 10.98 8.50
CA PHE A 111 -2.53 9.92 7.52
C PHE A 111 -1.40 10.15 6.50
N TRP A 112 -1.29 11.39 6.01
CA TRP A 112 -0.23 11.74 5.05
C TRP A 112 1.17 11.75 5.69
N ASP A 113 1.30 12.18 6.94
CA ASP A 113 2.56 12.13 7.68
C ASP A 113 3.00 10.68 7.93
N MET A 114 2.06 9.80 8.27
CA MET A 114 2.31 8.37 8.37
C MET A 114 2.83 7.84 7.03
N ARG A 115 2.13 8.11 5.92
CA ARG A 115 2.50 7.65 4.57
C ARG A 115 3.91 8.10 4.18
N LYS A 116 4.23 9.37 4.38
CA LYS A 116 5.55 9.94 4.07
C LYS A 116 6.67 9.35 4.93
N GLY A 117 6.34 8.97 6.17
CA GLY A 117 7.28 8.40 7.12
C GLY A 117 7.55 6.91 6.97
N LEU A 118 6.84 6.18 6.07
CA LEU A 118 6.94 4.72 5.98
C LEU A 118 8.33 4.24 5.54
N ILE A 119 8.88 4.78 4.46
CA ILE A 119 10.17 4.34 3.92
C ILE A 119 11.27 4.36 4.98
N PRO A 120 11.53 5.48 5.69
CA PRO A 120 12.54 5.49 6.72
C PRO A 120 12.20 4.58 7.92
N LYS A 121 10.93 4.42 8.29
CA LYS A 121 10.51 3.55 9.39
C LYS A 121 10.75 2.06 9.07
N VAL A 122 10.32 1.62 7.89
CA VAL A 122 10.55 0.24 7.42
C VAL A 122 12.06 -0.02 7.28
N GLY A 123 12.79 0.90 6.67
CA GLY A 123 14.24 0.78 6.50
C GLY A 123 15.03 0.77 7.80
N ALA A 124 14.54 1.38 8.88
CA ALA A 124 15.20 1.36 10.18
C ALA A 124 15.19 -0.04 10.85
N GLN A 125 14.31 -0.93 10.44
CA GLN A 125 14.19 -2.28 11.00
C GLN A 125 15.12 -3.30 10.36
N ARG A 126 15.87 -2.92 9.32
CA ARG A 126 16.76 -3.82 8.61
C ARG A 126 17.79 -4.48 9.55
N THR A 127 18.13 -5.72 9.23
CA THR A 127 19.19 -6.45 9.92
C THR A 127 20.53 -5.72 9.78
N ARG A 128 21.34 -5.67 10.85
CA ARG A 128 22.68 -5.06 10.80
C ARG A 128 23.54 -5.73 9.74
N GLY A 129 24.23 -4.92 8.95
CA GLY A 129 25.10 -5.38 7.86
C GLY A 129 24.35 -5.66 6.56
N THR A 130 23.10 -5.21 6.45
CA THR A 130 22.35 -5.18 5.20
C THR A 130 22.15 -3.74 4.71
N SER A 131 21.90 -3.59 3.42
CA SER A 131 21.43 -2.36 2.79
C SER A 131 19.92 -2.42 2.60
N MET A 132 19.22 -1.31 2.85
CA MET A 132 17.85 -1.14 2.42
C MET A 132 17.86 -0.83 0.93
N LEU A 133 17.09 -1.58 0.16
CA LEU A 133 16.87 -1.36 -1.26
C LEU A 133 15.41 -0.96 -1.47
N ILE A 134 15.21 -0.11 -2.45
CA ILE A 134 13.89 0.38 -2.85
C ILE A 134 13.81 0.25 -4.35
N GLU A 135 12.82 -0.50 -4.81
CA GLU A 135 12.49 -0.63 -6.23
C GLU A 135 11.10 -0.09 -6.48
N ASP A 136 10.89 0.47 -7.66
CA ASP A 136 9.61 0.96 -8.12
C ASP A 136 9.13 0.15 -9.32
N VAL A 137 7.94 -0.40 -9.20
CA VAL A 137 7.28 -1.13 -10.28
C VAL A 137 5.91 -0.54 -10.56
N ALA A 138 5.42 -0.72 -11.77
CA ALA A 138 4.09 -0.26 -12.13
C ALA A 138 3.38 -1.27 -13.04
N CYS A 139 2.03 -1.22 -13.02
CA CYS A 139 1.18 -1.95 -13.94
C CYS A 139 -0.13 -1.21 -14.17
N GLU A 140 -0.95 -1.72 -15.08
CA GLU A 140 -2.34 -1.28 -15.17
C GLU A 140 -3.07 -1.58 -13.86
N VAL A 141 -3.89 -0.64 -13.40
CA VAL A 141 -4.57 -0.72 -12.08
C VAL A 141 -5.44 -1.97 -11.95
N ASP A 142 -6.03 -2.42 -13.04
CA ASP A 142 -6.83 -3.66 -13.06
C ASP A 142 -5.98 -4.92 -12.78
N LYS A 143 -4.67 -4.85 -12.96
CA LYS A 143 -3.70 -5.92 -12.71
C LYS A 143 -2.97 -5.77 -11.36
N LEU A 144 -3.17 -4.66 -10.67
CA LEU A 144 -2.42 -4.32 -9.45
C LEU A 144 -2.55 -5.39 -8.37
N ALA A 145 -3.76 -5.95 -8.19
CA ALA A 145 -4.02 -6.98 -7.19
C ALA A 145 -3.17 -8.23 -7.43
N ASP A 146 -3.16 -8.72 -8.67
CA ASP A 146 -2.46 -9.95 -9.05
C ASP A 146 -0.94 -9.73 -9.03
N MET A 147 -0.47 -8.58 -9.55
CA MET A 147 0.95 -8.25 -9.51
C MET A 147 1.48 -8.14 -8.07
N SER A 148 0.72 -7.51 -7.17
CA SER A 148 1.12 -7.38 -5.76
C SER A 148 1.27 -8.75 -5.08
N VAL A 149 0.37 -9.69 -5.36
CA VAL A 149 0.48 -11.05 -4.82
C VAL A 149 1.69 -11.78 -5.39
N ASP A 150 1.90 -11.73 -6.70
CA ASP A 150 3.06 -12.36 -7.33
C ASP A 150 4.40 -11.84 -6.77
N LEU A 151 4.48 -10.52 -6.53
CA LEU A 151 5.69 -9.89 -5.96
C LEU A 151 5.91 -10.31 -4.50
N ILE A 152 4.87 -10.37 -3.68
CA ILE A 152 4.96 -10.84 -2.29
C ILE A 152 5.41 -12.30 -2.28
N ASP A 153 4.78 -13.17 -3.07
CA ASP A 153 5.14 -14.58 -3.17
C ASP A 153 6.58 -14.77 -3.68
N MET A 154 7.03 -13.92 -4.61
CA MET A 154 8.42 -13.91 -5.09
C MET A 154 9.38 -13.56 -3.94
N PHE A 155 9.12 -12.50 -3.17
CA PHE A 155 9.95 -12.14 -2.03
C PHE A 155 10.04 -13.26 -1.00
N GLU A 156 8.94 -13.92 -0.69
CA GLU A 156 8.93 -15.06 0.23
C GLU A 156 9.78 -16.22 -0.30
N ARG A 157 9.63 -16.60 -1.59
CA ARG A 157 10.42 -17.68 -2.20
C ARG A 157 11.92 -17.40 -2.20
N HIS A 158 12.32 -16.14 -2.33
CA HIS A 158 13.72 -15.73 -2.32
C HIS A 158 14.26 -15.40 -0.91
N GLY A 159 13.45 -15.58 0.14
CA GLY A 159 13.88 -15.38 1.52
C GLY A 159 13.89 -13.92 2.00
N TYR A 160 13.14 -13.03 1.33
CA TYR A 160 12.94 -11.63 1.73
C TYR A 160 11.61 -11.46 2.48
N GLY A 161 11.40 -12.23 3.53
CA GLY A 161 10.17 -12.18 4.33
C GLY A 161 9.94 -10.86 5.09
N ASP A 162 10.93 -9.96 5.11
CA ASP A 162 10.85 -8.60 5.64
C ASP A 162 10.52 -7.52 4.58
N ALA A 163 10.31 -7.94 3.32
CA ALA A 163 9.94 -7.02 2.26
C ALA A 163 8.56 -6.39 2.52
N SER A 164 8.44 -5.11 2.18
CA SER A 164 7.20 -4.35 2.25
C SER A 164 6.82 -3.81 0.88
N VAL A 165 5.52 -3.92 0.55
CA VAL A 165 4.95 -3.54 -0.74
C VAL A 165 3.84 -2.53 -0.49
N PHE A 166 4.08 -1.28 -0.83
CA PHE A 166 3.11 -0.18 -0.67
C PHE A 166 3.33 0.87 -1.76
N GLY A 167 2.34 1.71 -2.03
CA GLY A 167 2.56 2.75 -3.05
C GLY A 167 1.29 3.40 -3.58
N HIS A 168 1.46 4.08 -4.71
CA HIS A 168 0.44 4.88 -5.38
C HIS A 168 -0.51 3.99 -6.17
N ALA A 169 -1.46 3.37 -5.47
CA ALA A 169 -2.33 2.35 -6.05
C ALA A 169 -3.17 2.88 -7.22
N MET A 170 -3.61 4.14 -7.15
CA MET A 170 -4.39 4.76 -8.22
C MET A 170 -3.63 4.85 -9.54
N GLU A 171 -2.31 5.02 -9.50
CA GLU A 171 -1.42 5.06 -10.66
C GLU A 171 -0.90 3.67 -11.05
N GLY A 172 -1.17 2.64 -10.21
CA GLY A 172 -0.64 1.30 -10.41
C GLY A 172 0.85 1.18 -10.07
N ASN A 173 1.41 2.17 -9.36
CA ASN A 173 2.81 2.19 -8.95
C ASN A 173 3.00 1.66 -7.53
N MET A 174 3.95 0.76 -7.35
CA MET A 174 4.27 0.12 -6.07
C MET A 174 5.75 0.28 -5.74
N HIS A 175 6.02 0.70 -4.51
CA HIS A 175 7.36 0.70 -3.92
C HIS A 175 7.60 -0.66 -3.26
N LEU A 176 8.74 -1.25 -3.56
CA LEU A 176 9.21 -2.51 -3.00
C LEU A 176 10.39 -2.18 -2.10
N VAL A 177 10.22 -2.33 -0.79
CA VAL A 177 11.26 -2.02 0.19
C VAL A 177 11.70 -3.31 0.87
N PHE A 178 12.98 -3.65 0.76
CA PHE A 178 13.54 -4.88 1.30
C PHE A 178 14.99 -4.72 1.72
N SER A 179 15.50 -5.68 2.48
CA SER A 179 16.87 -5.66 3.02
C SER A 179 17.76 -6.67 2.31
N GLN A 180 18.94 -6.25 1.83
CA GLN A 180 19.91 -7.10 1.16
C GLN A 180 21.30 -7.01 1.78
N GLY A 181 21.88 -8.17 2.09
CA GLY A 181 23.30 -8.31 2.39
C GLY A 181 24.13 -8.44 1.12
N PHE A 182 25.39 -7.94 1.16
CA PHE A 182 26.35 -8.08 0.06
C PHE A 182 27.72 -8.52 0.59
N ARG A 183 27.72 -9.47 1.54
CA ARG A 183 28.95 -9.89 2.24
C ARG A 183 29.72 -10.99 1.53
N ASN A 184 29.06 -11.74 0.67
CA ASN A 184 29.63 -12.89 -0.02
C ASN A 184 28.94 -13.13 -1.37
N ALA A 185 29.48 -14.04 -2.18
CA ALA A 185 28.93 -14.36 -3.50
C ALA A 185 27.51 -14.93 -3.47
N SER A 186 27.15 -15.67 -2.40
CA SER A 186 25.80 -16.22 -2.25
C SER A 186 24.75 -15.11 -2.06
N ASP A 187 25.08 -14.04 -1.33
CA ASP A 187 24.19 -12.89 -1.16
C ASP A 187 23.93 -12.22 -2.53
N ILE A 188 24.96 -12.11 -3.36
CA ILE A 188 24.87 -11.52 -4.71
C ILE A 188 24.04 -12.40 -5.64
N ASP A 189 24.25 -13.71 -5.60
CA ASP A 189 23.50 -14.66 -6.42
C ASP A 189 22.02 -14.70 -6.06
N GLN A 190 21.70 -14.63 -4.76
CA GLN A 190 20.32 -14.54 -4.27
C GLN A 190 19.63 -13.28 -4.82
N PHE A 191 20.28 -12.13 -4.66
CA PHE A 191 19.79 -10.85 -5.15
C PHE A 191 19.59 -10.87 -6.68
N ALA A 192 20.56 -11.36 -7.44
CA ALA A 192 20.48 -11.42 -8.89
C ALA A 192 19.29 -12.29 -9.36
N LYS A 193 19.08 -13.45 -8.74
CA LYS A 193 17.93 -14.33 -9.07
C LYS A 193 16.60 -13.70 -8.76
N MET A 194 16.48 -13.04 -7.60
CA MET A 194 15.27 -12.34 -7.21
C MET A 194 14.97 -11.20 -8.17
N MET A 195 15.97 -10.37 -8.51
CA MET A 195 15.82 -9.26 -9.46
C MET A 195 15.43 -9.73 -10.86
N GLN A 196 16.02 -10.85 -11.32
CA GLN A 196 15.64 -11.46 -12.59
C GLN A 196 14.18 -11.88 -12.60
N GLU A 197 13.71 -12.59 -11.56
CA GLU A 197 12.30 -13.00 -11.46
C GLU A 197 11.36 -11.80 -11.35
N MET A 198 11.75 -10.76 -10.61
CA MET A 198 10.98 -9.51 -10.54
C MET A 198 10.81 -8.88 -11.93
N CYS A 199 11.89 -8.81 -12.72
CA CYS A 199 11.82 -8.31 -14.10
C CYS A 199 10.89 -9.17 -14.97
N GLU A 200 10.93 -10.49 -14.84
CA GLU A 200 10.05 -11.41 -15.56
C GLU A 200 8.58 -11.21 -15.18
N ILE A 201 8.28 -11.06 -13.88
CA ILE A 201 6.94 -10.76 -13.40
C ILE A 201 6.45 -9.43 -14.00
N VAL A 202 7.17 -8.35 -13.79
CA VAL A 202 6.72 -7.01 -14.17
C VAL A 202 6.69 -6.81 -15.68
N ALA A 203 7.78 -7.13 -16.38
CA ALA A 203 7.92 -6.84 -17.80
C ALA A 203 7.22 -7.87 -18.69
N VAL A 204 7.27 -9.16 -18.35
CA VAL A 204 6.74 -10.21 -19.21
C VAL A 204 5.31 -10.54 -18.85
N LYS A 205 5.04 -10.84 -17.57
CA LYS A 205 3.69 -11.27 -17.15
C LYS A 205 2.70 -10.12 -17.17
N TYR A 206 3.11 -8.93 -16.69
CA TYR A 206 2.22 -7.76 -16.60
C TYR A 206 2.42 -6.75 -17.75
N ASN A 207 3.37 -7.01 -18.66
CA ASN A 207 3.63 -6.22 -19.88
C ASN A 207 3.83 -4.72 -19.60
N PHE A 208 4.57 -4.39 -18.55
CA PHE A 208 4.84 -3.01 -18.16
C PHE A 208 6.35 -2.74 -18.06
N VAL A 209 6.85 -1.66 -18.70
CA VAL A 209 8.29 -1.36 -18.88
C VAL A 209 8.70 -0.11 -18.09
N ASN A 210 8.18 0.12 -16.91
CA ASN A 210 8.71 1.15 -16.00
C ASN A 210 9.21 0.50 -14.72
N LEU A 211 10.40 -0.10 -14.82
CA LEU A 211 11.27 -0.30 -13.68
C LEU A 211 12.08 1.00 -13.55
N CYS A 212 11.67 1.88 -12.65
CA CYS A 212 12.50 3.00 -12.24
C CYS A 212 13.40 2.51 -11.11
N SER A 213 14.48 1.80 -11.46
CA SER A 213 15.50 1.51 -10.46
C SER A 213 16.20 2.82 -10.09
N THR A 214 16.26 3.11 -8.79
CA THR A 214 17.04 4.24 -8.25
C THR A 214 18.55 4.02 -8.40
N PHE A 215 18.97 2.97 -9.06
CA PHE A 215 20.36 2.66 -9.41
C PHE A 215 20.65 2.99 -10.88
N CYS A 216 20.66 4.28 -11.21
CA CYS A 216 21.53 4.76 -12.27
C CYS A 216 22.95 4.86 -11.68
N PHE A 217 23.83 3.91 -12.04
CA PHE A 217 25.27 4.02 -11.86
C PHE A 217 25.84 5.01 -12.86
#